data_bbf70444a5d6ee46ffb9e9c9210e9736
#
_entry.id   bbf70444a5d6ee46ffb9e9c9210e9736
#
_cell.length_a   1.000
_cell.length_b   1.000
_cell.length_c   1.000
_cell.angle_alpha   90.00
_cell.angle_beta   90.00
_cell.angle_gamma   90.00
#
_symmetry.space_group_name_H-M   'P 1'
#
loop_
_entity.id
_entity.type
_entity.pdbx_description
1 polymer ?
#
loop_
_entity_poly.entity_id
_entity_poly.type
_entity_poly.pdbx_seq_one_letter_code
_entity_poly.pdbx_strand_id
1 'polypeptide(L)'
;MSNAGKSFGKLPTLSTIVWSADKFKSWKWTAQSMVSVMQRFVVLNQKNLSYLGITASVIEQDNRPAIQLCTSRYIGAIPIFSPTNGKTCGDLIVVGRFGENAGELITFLDDSILPEYSDEFLLTQDTQMTPPIFIECCNYLDAYIDADRFKWRKFNNVLKVESKPSGSTLWDEYALRVAQNPLDAGRYKNKCNILSTNHSEWDQLNYVLSLAITELESTRVPIRTRVVYSDRISRLKRKLQSVTLEYTKAVREHMSDPVVIKRLKHLANQILQNKSYEKLAWRMDYAEFFERYVQYVLEQVAKKKGVRNINNPHYGISVKHRPAWGLSYLEPDVVLHHDAKQIVVDAKYKSHLFNWENQSDELKDTFRHDLHQILAYCSFSTGANKEAMIVYPYVDFTIRSLKVSNPLTRIENTVSLVGIPIDRNKIHEVEDEFSKIINF
;
A
#
# COMPACT_ATOMS: atom_id res chain seq x y z
N MET A 1 34.34 -14.14 2.43
CA MET A 1 33.08 -14.77 2.91
C MET A 1 32.07 -13.64 3.12
N SER A 2 31.15 -13.49 2.17
CA SER A 2 30.12 -12.46 2.19
C SER A 2 29.14 -12.79 3.33
N ASN A 3 29.01 -11.90 4.29
CA ASN A 3 27.89 -11.92 5.24
C ASN A 3 26.61 -11.68 4.42
N ALA A 4 25.94 -12.74 4.01
CA ALA A 4 24.59 -12.67 3.49
C ALA A 4 23.73 -11.92 4.51
N GLY A 5 23.03 -10.90 4.08
CA GLY A 5 22.24 -9.99 4.90
C GLY A 5 21.26 -10.75 5.78
N LYS A 6 21.51 -10.77 7.06
CA LYS A 6 20.60 -11.39 8.03
C LYS A 6 19.57 -10.36 8.44
N SER A 7 18.28 -10.66 8.19
CA SER A 7 17.20 -9.97 8.90
C SER A 7 17.51 -9.98 10.40
N PHE A 8 17.52 -8.82 11.04
CA PHE A 8 17.74 -8.70 12.48
C PHE A 8 16.61 -9.36 13.27
N GLY A 9 15.39 -9.28 12.75
CA GLY A 9 14.22 -9.93 13.30
C GLY A 9 12.96 -9.63 12.51
N LYS A 10 11.95 -10.51 12.66
CA LYS A 10 10.60 -10.35 12.12
C LYS A 10 9.63 -10.28 13.29
N LEU A 11 8.78 -9.26 13.35
CA LEU A 11 7.81 -9.02 14.41
C LEU A 11 6.42 -8.92 13.81
N PRO A 12 5.36 -9.47 14.44
CA PRO A 12 3.98 -9.19 14.03
C PRO A 12 3.53 -7.81 14.56
N THR A 13 2.57 -7.20 13.89
CA THR A 13 1.88 -5.99 14.37
C THR A 13 1.10 -6.25 15.67
N LEU A 14 0.84 -5.20 16.46
CA LEU A 14 0.05 -5.23 17.69
C LEU A 14 0.51 -6.33 18.67
N SER A 15 1.81 -6.45 18.86
CA SER A 15 2.43 -7.49 19.69
C SER A 15 3.42 -6.92 20.67
N THR A 16 3.49 -7.54 21.84
CA THR A 16 4.56 -7.32 22.82
C THR A 16 5.49 -8.52 22.77
N ILE A 17 6.75 -8.29 22.44
CA ILE A 17 7.77 -9.33 22.30
C ILE A 17 8.94 -8.99 23.19
N VAL A 18 9.44 -9.98 23.91
CA VAL A 18 10.61 -9.83 24.77
C VAL A 18 11.81 -10.52 24.12
N TRP A 19 12.86 -9.75 23.90
CA TRP A 19 14.15 -10.26 23.46
C TRP A 19 15.07 -10.46 24.64
N SER A 20 15.35 -11.71 24.94
CA SER A 20 16.31 -12.07 25.97
C SER A 20 17.74 -11.69 25.57
N ALA A 21 18.63 -11.63 26.55
CA ALA A 21 20.05 -11.39 26.36
C ALA A 21 20.72 -12.33 25.37
N ASP A 22 20.20 -13.55 25.19
CA ASP A 22 20.75 -14.56 24.30
C ASP A 22 20.70 -14.12 22.83
N LYS A 23 19.73 -13.32 22.41
CA LYS A 23 19.66 -12.77 21.07
C LYS A 23 20.84 -11.88 20.71
N PHE A 24 21.48 -11.32 21.73
CA PHE A 24 22.51 -10.33 21.56
C PHE A 24 23.93 -10.86 21.90
N LYS A 25 24.11 -12.18 22.04
CA LYS A 25 25.42 -12.82 22.37
C LYS A 25 26.54 -12.41 21.42
N SER A 26 26.25 -12.08 20.18
CA SER A 26 27.26 -11.65 19.21
C SER A 26 27.91 -10.31 19.53
N TRP A 27 27.33 -9.51 20.43
CA TRP A 27 27.85 -8.18 20.77
C TRP A 27 28.93 -8.18 21.88
N LYS A 28 29.38 -9.33 22.31
CA LYS A 28 30.52 -9.51 23.24
C LYS A 28 30.42 -8.61 24.49
N TRP A 29 29.43 -8.81 25.32
CA TRP A 29 29.28 -8.12 26.59
C TRP A 29 29.67 -8.99 27.79
N THR A 30 29.97 -8.34 28.92
CA THR A 30 30.04 -8.98 30.24
C THR A 30 28.67 -8.89 30.94
N ALA A 31 28.42 -9.76 31.93
CA ALA A 31 27.17 -9.70 32.69
C ALA A 31 26.92 -8.31 33.31
N GLN A 32 28.00 -7.62 33.74
CA GLN A 32 27.94 -6.28 34.32
C GLN A 32 27.60 -5.17 33.31
N SER A 33 27.96 -5.31 32.03
CA SER A 33 27.71 -4.30 30.99
C SER A 33 26.42 -4.53 30.23
N MET A 34 25.71 -5.61 30.45
CA MET A 34 24.55 -6.04 29.68
C MET A 34 23.43 -5.01 29.68
N VAL A 35 23.04 -4.50 30.86
CA VAL A 35 21.96 -3.48 30.97
C VAL A 35 22.33 -2.21 30.20
N SER A 36 23.59 -1.74 30.35
CA SER A 36 24.08 -0.54 29.67
C SER A 36 24.10 -0.70 28.16
N VAL A 37 24.47 -1.88 27.65
CA VAL A 37 24.44 -2.17 26.20
C VAL A 37 23.00 -2.22 25.66
N MET A 38 22.06 -2.79 26.42
CA MET A 38 20.64 -2.80 26.04
C MET A 38 20.03 -1.40 26.07
N GLN A 39 20.34 -0.59 27.09
CA GLN A 39 19.92 0.81 27.14
C GLN A 39 20.46 1.60 25.92
N ARG A 40 21.75 1.42 25.63
CA ARG A 40 22.38 2.04 24.46
C ARG A 40 21.75 1.59 23.16
N PHE A 41 21.38 0.32 23.03
CA PHE A 41 20.65 -0.20 21.87
C PHE A 41 19.30 0.52 21.70
N VAL A 42 18.51 0.63 22.77
CA VAL A 42 17.21 1.30 22.74
C VAL A 42 17.37 2.77 22.33
N VAL A 43 18.29 3.50 22.98
CA VAL A 43 18.53 4.92 22.68
C VAL A 43 19.01 5.13 21.24
N LEU A 44 19.96 4.32 20.76
CA LEU A 44 20.53 4.44 19.42
C LEU A 44 19.49 4.18 18.33
N ASN A 45 18.55 3.27 18.56
CA ASN A 45 17.54 2.88 17.58
C ASN A 45 16.18 3.55 17.82
N GLN A 46 16.04 4.42 18.81
CA GLN A 46 14.77 5.02 19.20
C GLN A 46 14.04 5.69 18.01
N LYS A 47 14.77 6.43 17.19
CA LYS A 47 14.18 7.16 16.04
C LYS A 47 13.65 6.20 14.98
N ASN A 48 14.41 5.17 14.63
CA ASN A 48 14.01 4.14 13.66
C ASN A 48 12.81 3.33 14.18
N LEU A 49 12.89 2.88 15.42
CA LEU A 49 11.81 2.13 16.08
C LEU A 49 10.53 2.96 16.13
N SER A 50 10.61 4.24 16.54
CA SER A 50 9.46 5.14 16.58
C SER A 50 8.88 5.39 15.19
N TYR A 51 9.72 5.49 14.14
CA TYR A 51 9.24 5.61 12.76
C TYR A 51 8.35 4.42 12.36
N LEU A 52 8.72 3.19 12.72
CA LEU A 52 7.89 2.00 12.47
C LEU A 52 6.82 1.77 13.55
N GLY A 53 6.63 2.74 14.46
CA GLY A 53 5.63 2.64 15.53
C GLY A 53 5.98 1.57 16.57
N ILE A 54 7.26 1.32 16.82
CA ILE A 54 7.73 0.38 17.83
C ILE A 54 8.22 1.15 19.05
N THR A 55 7.71 0.79 20.23
CA THR A 55 8.28 1.24 21.49
C THR A 55 9.19 0.16 22.05
N ALA A 56 10.34 0.56 22.58
CA ALA A 56 11.33 -0.35 23.17
C ALA A 56 11.69 0.10 24.58
N SER A 57 11.77 -0.84 25.50
CA SER A 57 12.19 -0.60 26.88
C SER A 57 13.06 -1.75 27.38
N VAL A 58 13.98 -1.45 28.30
CA VAL A 58 14.72 -2.49 29.02
C VAL A 58 13.91 -2.88 30.24
N ILE A 59 13.63 -4.16 30.35
CA ILE A 59 12.88 -4.77 31.46
C ILE A 59 13.73 -5.84 32.15
N GLU A 60 13.28 -6.29 33.28
CA GLU A 60 13.80 -7.48 33.96
C GLU A 60 12.85 -8.65 33.76
N GLN A 61 13.37 -9.76 33.23
CA GLN A 61 12.62 -11.01 33.02
C GLN A 61 13.46 -12.16 33.62
N ASP A 62 12.89 -12.94 34.55
CA ASP A 62 13.56 -14.06 35.20
C ASP A 62 14.92 -13.68 35.81
N ASN A 63 14.97 -12.54 36.49
CA ASN A 63 16.20 -11.94 37.11
C ASN A 63 17.29 -11.66 36.05
N ARG A 64 16.96 -11.46 34.78
CA ARG A 64 17.89 -11.08 33.72
C ARG A 64 17.35 -9.89 32.93
N PRO A 65 18.22 -8.99 32.46
CA PRO A 65 17.78 -7.91 31.62
C PRO A 65 17.35 -8.43 30.26
N ALA A 66 16.28 -7.85 29.75
CA ALA A 66 15.69 -8.14 28.43
C ALA A 66 15.20 -6.84 27.78
N ILE A 67 14.99 -6.85 26.48
CA ILE A 67 14.39 -5.75 25.73
C ILE A 67 12.96 -6.13 25.39
N GLN A 68 11.99 -5.35 25.89
CA GLN A 68 10.61 -5.44 25.49
C GLN A 68 10.36 -4.53 24.30
N LEU A 69 9.75 -5.06 23.24
CA LEU A 69 9.34 -4.36 22.04
C LEU A 69 7.84 -4.45 21.92
N CYS A 70 7.16 -3.31 21.83
CA CYS A 70 5.73 -3.26 21.56
C CYS A 70 5.52 -2.66 20.17
N THR A 71 4.98 -3.45 19.24
CA THR A 71 4.67 -3.02 17.88
C THR A 71 3.28 -2.41 17.81
N SER A 72 3.11 -1.41 16.93
CA SER A 72 1.83 -0.77 16.65
C SER A 72 1.16 -1.38 15.40
N ARG A 73 0.36 -0.59 14.72
CA ARG A 73 -0.40 -0.97 13.51
C ARG A 73 0.39 -0.91 12.20
N TYR A 74 1.65 -0.42 12.22
CA TYR A 74 2.45 -0.29 11.00
C TYR A 74 3.18 -1.57 10.65
N ILE A 75 3.19 -1.92 9.35
CA ILE A 75 4.09 -2.89 8.75
C ILE A 75 5.20 -2.17 8.00
N GLY A 76 6.34 -2.83 7.78
CA GLY A 76 7.46 -2.24 7.05
C GLY A 76 8.81 -2.76 7.50
N ALA A 77 9.86 -2.01 7.15
CA ALA A 77 11.25 -2.37 7.44
C ALA A 77 12.08 -1.14 7.83
N ILE A 78 12.94 -1.30 8.82
CA ILE A 78 13.87 -0.28 9.31
C ILE A 78 15.25 -0.88 9.54
N PRO A 79 16.34 -0.13 9.35
CA PRO A 79 17.68 -0.58 9.73
C PRO A 79 17.84 -0.53 11.24
N ILE A 80 18.60 -1.49 11.79
CA ILE A 80 18.98 -1.56 13.19
C ILE A 80 20.46 -1.33 13.33
N PHE A 81 20.83 -0.46 14.25
CA PHE A 81 22.21 -0.11 14.56
C PHE A 81 22.73 -0.87 15.78
N SER A 82 23.94 -1.39 15.65
CA SER A 82 24.63 -2.09 16.73
C SER A 82 25.08 -1.12 17.85
N PRO A 83 24.78 -1.40 19.11
CA PRO A 83 25.20 -0.56 20.22
C PRO A 83 26.71 -0.56 20.44
N THR A 84 27.46 -1.52 19.87
CA THR A 84 28.92 -1.63 20.05
C THR A 84 29.70 -0.67 19.14
N ASN A 85 29.28 -0.51 17.90
CA ASN A 85 30.02 0.26 16.88
C ASN A 85 29.18 1.27 16.11
N GLY A 86 27.87 1.37 16.38
CA GLY A 86 26.95 2.29 15.68
C GLY A 86 26.68 1.94 14.22
N LYS A 87 27.21 0.84 13.69
CA LYS A 87 26.98 0.41 12.30
C LYS A 87 25.68 -0.38 12.18
N THR A 88 25.07 -0.36 11.01
CA THR A 88 23.91 -1.19 10.68
C THR A 88 24.27 -2.66 10.84
N CYS A 89 23.46 -3.41 11.59
CA CYS A 89 23.65 -4.84 11.88
C CYS A 89 22.56 -5.74 11.25
N GLY A 90 21.62 -5.17 10.56
CA GLY A 90 20.52 -5.85 9.86
C GLY A 90 19.26 -5.01 9.84
N ASP A 91 18.19 -5.52 9.25
CA ASP A 91 16.90 -4.86 9.17
C ASP A 91 15.89 -5.53 10.10
N LEU A 92 15.10 -4.73 10.80
CA LEU A 92 13.95 -5.17 11.57
C LEU A 92 12.70 -5.02 10.69
N ILE A 93 11.95 -6.11 10.58
CA ILE A 93 10.78 -6.21 9.74
C ILE A 93 9.55 -6.36 10.63
N VAL A 94 8.50 -5.58 10.36
CA VAL A 94 7.18 -5.77 10.96
C VAL A 94 6.21 -6.22 9.89
N VAL A 95 5.49 -7.31 10.17
CA VAL A 95 4.49 -7.91 9.27
C VAL A 95 3.10 -7.90 9.90
N GLY A 96 2.06 -8.02 9.08
CA GLY A 96 0.69 -8.14 9.56
C GLY A 96 0.51 -9.39 10.45
N ARG A 97 -0.21 -9.26 11.54
CA ARG A 97 -0.45 -10.37 12.49
C ARG A 97 -1.34 -11.46 11.89
N PHE A 98 -2.36 -11.05 11.10
CA PHE A 98 -3.34 -11.94 10.49
C PHE A 98 -3.33 -11.72 8.97
N GLY A 99 -2.31 -12.16 8.27
CA GLY A 99 -2.24 -11.96 6.82
C GLY A 99 -0.84 -11.95 6.28
N GLU A 100 -0.14 -13.08 6.33
CA GLU A 100 1.18 -13.20 5.70
C GLU A 100 1.13 -12.89 4.20
N ASN A 101 -0.02 -13.13 3.54
CA ASN A 101 -0.28 -12.90 2.13
C ASN A 101 -1.09 -11.61 1.85
N ALA A 102 -1.13 -10.66 2.76
CA ALA A 102 -1.87 -9.40 2.58
C ALA A 102 -1.46 -8.64 1.32
N GLY A 103 -0.21 -8.75 0.87
CA GLY A 103 0.24 -8.20 -0.40
C GLY A 103 -0.57 -8.67 -1.61
N GLU A 104 -1.15 -9.87 -1.58
CA GLU A 104 -2.03 -10.36 -2.65
C GLU A 104 -3.41 -9.67 -2.62
N LEU A 105 -3.89 -9.26 -1.43
CA LEU A 105 -5.16 -8.56 -1.28
C LEU A 105 -5.09 -7.12 -1.76
N ILE A 106 -3.98 -6.45 -1.57
CA ILE A 106 -3.79 -5.06 -1.97
C ILE A 106 -4.10 -4.88 -3.47
N THR A 107 -3.83 -5.89 -4.32
CA THR A 107 -4.14 -5.83 -5.76
C THR A 107 -5.64 -5.78 -6.10
N PHE A 108 -6.52 -6.04 -5.11
CA PHE A 108 -7.98 -5.97 -5.29
C PHE A 108 -8.59 -4.67 -4.76
N LEU A 109 -7.85 -3.93 -3.96
CA LEU A 109 -8.31 -2.68 -3.41
C LEU A 109 -8.08 -1.58 -4.44
N ASP A 110 -9.14 -0.85 -4.83
CA ASP A 110 -9.09 0.18 -5.87
C ASP A 110 -8.20 1.37 -5.48
N ASP A 111 -8.12 1.68 -4.20
CA ASP A 111 -7.24 2.71 -3.67
C ASP A 111 -5.97 2.06 -3.11
N SER A 112 -4.86 2.23 -3.80
CA SER A 112 -3.56 1.77 -3.32
C SER A 112 -3.15 2.54 -2.07
N ILE A 113 -3.08 1.85 -0.94
CA ILE A 113 -2.44 2.38 0.25
C ILE A 113 -0.95 2.41 -0.04
N LEU A 114 -0.42 3.61 -0.19
CA LEU A 114 0.99 3.79 -0.55
C LEU A 114 1.88 3.66 0.69
N PRO A 115 3.04 3.00 0.57
CA PRO A 115 4.03 2.99 1.63
C PRO A 115 4.60 4.40 1.83
N GLU A 116 4.84 4.78 3.08
CA GLU A 116 5.58 5.97 3.45
C GLU A 116 7.06 5.62 3.53
N TYR A 117 7.93 6.46 2.94
CA TYR A 117 9.38 6.27 2.95
C TYR A 117 10.05 7.24 3.92
N SER A 118 11.12 6.80 4.53
CA SER A 118 11.96 7.65 5.38
C SER A 118 13.08 8.28 4.54
N ASP A 119 13.23 9.60 4.63
CA ASP A 119 14.34 10.30 3.96
C ASP A 119 15.70 10.10 4.63
N GLU A 120 15.74 9.48 5.82
CA GLU A 120 16.95 9.43 6.66
C GLU A 120 17.55 8.03 6.79
N PHE A 121 16.77 6.98 6.63
CA PHE A 121 17.19 5.62 6.98
C PHE A 121 17.32 4.72 5.77
N LEU A 122 18.53 4.15 5.57
CA LEU A 122 18.82 3.22 4.50
C LEU A 122 18.78 1.78 5.02
N LEU A 123 18.02 0.93 4.35
CA LEU A 123 17.98 -0.51 4.57
C LEU A 123 19.29 -1.18 4.11
N THR A 124 19.56 -2.37 4.61
CA THR A 124 20.64 -3.20 4.10
C THR A 124 20.32 -3.71 2.69
N GLN A 125 21.36 -4.05 1.90
CA GLN A 125 21.18 -4.47 0.50
C GLN A 125 20.36 -5.77 0.34
N ASP A 126 20.23 -6.56 1.40
CA ASP A 126 19.63 -7.88 1.39
C ASP A 126 18.28 -7.93 2.13
N THR A 127 17.57 -6.82 2.21
CA THR A 127 16.26 -6.76 2.86
C THR A 127 15.27 -7.71 2.19
N GLN A 128 14.73 -8.66 2.98
CA GLN A 128 13.77 -9.65 2.49
C GLN A 128 12.37 -9.05 2.26
N MET A 129 12.10 -7.86 2.78
CA MET A 129 10.82 -7.18 2.66
C MET A 129 11.01 -5.83 1.98
N THR A 130 10.65 -5.75 0.72
CA THR A 130 10.57 -4.50 -0.03
C THR A 130 9.13 -3.96 0.01
N PRO A 131 8.95 -2.65 -0.16
CA PRO A 131 7.61 -2.09 -0.30
C PRO A 131 6.89 -2.72 -1.49
N PRO A 132 5.56 -2.82 -1.46
CA PRO A 132 4.78 -3.49 -2.50
C PRO A 132 4.67 -2.66 -3.80
N ILE A 133 5.80 -2.33 -4.43
CA ILE A 133 5.89 -1.56 -5.70
C ILE A 133 5.16 -2.27 -6.86
N PHE A 134 4.97 -3.59 -6.76
CA PHE A 134 4.31 -4.35 -7.81
C PHE A 134 2.85 -3.93 -8.04
N ILE A 135 2.22 -3.23 -7.09
CA ILE A 135 0.86 -2.73 -7.20
C ILE A 135 0.80 -1.63 -8.26
N GLU A 136 1.68 -0.63 -8.13
CA GLU A 136 1.81 0.44 -9.11
C GLU A 136 2.20 -0.12 -10.48
N CYS A 137 3.02 -1.18 -10.49
CA CYS A 137 3.37 -1.88 -11.72
C CYS A 137 2.15 -2.55 -12.37
N CYS A 138 1.27 -3.19 -11.60
CA CYS A 138 0.00 -3.74 -12.10
C CYS A 138 -0.89 -2.64 -12.70
N ASN A 139 -1.10 -1.57 -11.93
CA ASN A 139 -1.90 -0.42 -12.36
C ASN A 139 -1.33 0.24 -13.61
N TYR A 140 0.00 0.32 -13.70
CA TYR A 140 0.69 0.86 -14.87
C TYR A 140 0.50 -0.01 -16.11
N LEU A 141 0.60 -1.34 -15.99
CA LEU A 141 0.36 -2.23 -17.12
C LEU A 141 -1.05 -2.06 -17.69
N ASP A 142 -2.06 -1.98 -16.83
CA ASP A 142 -3.45 -1.80 -17.25
C ASP A 142 -3.65 -0.44 -17.92
N ALA A 143 -3.14 0.64 -17.32
CA ALA A 143 -3.18 1.98 -17.90
C ALA A 143 -2.40 2.07 -19.23
N TYR A 144 -1.26 1.34 -19.35
CA TYR A 144 -0.49 1.29 -20.60
C TYR A 144 -1.27 0.62 -21.73
N ILE A 145 -1.98 -0.47 -21.45
CA ILE A 145 -2.83 -1.16 -22.44
C ILE A 145 -3.94 -0.22 -22.96
N ASP A 146 -4.55 0.55 -22.06
CA ASP A 146 -5.60 1.51 -22.45
C ASP A 146 -5.02 2.66 -23.27
N ALA A 147 -3.87 3.19 -22.86
CA ALA A 147 -3.17 4.24 -23.58
C ALA A 147 -2.68 3.79 -24.97
N ASP A 148 -2.25 2.53 -25.10
CA ASP A 148 -1.83 1.95 -26.36
C ASP A 148 -2.99 1.82 -27.35
N ARG A 149 -4.17 1.43 -26.88
CA ARG A 149 -5.42 1.40 -27.68
C ARG A 149 -5.81 2.78 -28.17
N PHE A 150 -5.55 3.82 -27.37
CA PHE A 150 -5.83 5.22 -27.72
C PHE A 150 -4.96 5.72 -28.87
N LYS A 151 -3.79 5.08 -29.17
CA LYS A 151 -2.85 5.44 -30.24
C LYS A 151 -2.45 6.92 -30.20
N TRP A 152 -1.96 7.35 -29.04
CA TRP A 152 -1.54 8.72 -28.82
C TRP A 152 -0.48 9.16 -29.81
N ARG A 153 -0.76 10.27 -30.52
CA ARG A 153 0.12 10.83 -31.57
C ARG A 153 0.61 12.20 -31.18
N LYS A 154 1.86 12.46 -31.49
CA LYS A 154 2.46 13.80 -31.39
C LYS A 154 3.20 14.15 -32.69
N PHE A 155 3.35 15.45 -32.90
CA PHE A 155 4.21 15.92 -33.98
C PHE A 155 5.66 15.61 -33.64
N ASN A 156 6.35 14.92 -34.55
CA ASN A 156 7.75 14.57 -34.44
C ASN A 156 8.51 15.02 -35.67
N ASN A 157 9.67 15.63 -35.48
CA ASN A 157 10.56 16.02 -36.55
C ASN A 157 11.34 14.80 -37.03
N VAL A 158 11.09 14.37 -38.22
CA VAL A 158 11.78 13.22 -38.84
C VAL A 158 12.53 13.69 -40.04
N LEU A 159 13.78 13.23 -40.19
CA LEU A 159 14.58 13.45 -41.38
C LEU A 159 14.23 12.41 -42.44
N LYS A 160 13.73 12.87 -43.59
CA LYS A 160 13.43 12.01 -44.73
C LYS A 160 14.29 12.39 -45.92
N VAL A 161 14.78 11.37 -46.65
CA VAL A 161 15.45 11.58 -47.93
C VAL A 161 14.41 11.38 -49.03
N GLU A 162 14.13 12.44 -49.77
CA GLU A 162 13.10 12.47 -50.82
C GLU A 162 13.70 13.00 -52.14
N SER A 163 13.02 12.74 -53.26
CA SER A 163 13.44 13.18 -54.56
C SER A 163 13.13 14.65 -54.87
N LYS A 164 12.37 15.30 -53.95
CA LYS A 164 11.99 16.71 -54.06
C LYS A 164 12.24 17.43 -52.73
N PRO A 165 12.63 18.70 -52.72
CA PRO A 165 12.67 19.49 -51.50
C PRO A 165 11.25 19.66 -50.96
N SER A 166 11.09 19.41 -49.63
CA SER A 166 9.84 19.60 -48.94
C SER A 166 10.06 19.97 -47.47
N GLY A 167 9.16 20.74 -46.89
CA GLY A 167 9.31 21.21 -45.52
C GLY A 167 10.57 22.07 -45.33
N SER A 168 11.38 21.71 -44.34
CA SER A 168 12.69 22.34 -44.06
C SER A 168 13.81 21.46 -44.57
N THR A 169 14.26 21.74 -45.83
CA THR A 169 15.37 21.00 -46.44
C THR A 169 16.70 21.46 -45.84
N LEU A 170 17.59 20.51 -45.52
CA LEU A 170 18.95 20.79 -45.02
C LEU A 170 19.88 21.12 -46.19
N TRP A 171 19.81 22.37 -46.65
CA TRP A 171 20.55 22.83 -47.85
C TRP A 171 22.06 22.75 -47.71
N ASP A 172 22.62 23.01 -46.54
CA ASP A 172 24.07 22.93 -46.29
C ASP A 172 24.57 21.49 -46.44
N GLU A 173 23.84 20.51 -45.87
CA GLU A 173 24.16 19.08 -46.02
C GLU A 173 23.99 18.62 -47.48
N TYR A 174 22.99 19.15 -48.18
CA TYR A 174 22.74 18.85 -49.56
C TYR A 174 23.88 19.33 -50.42
N ALA A 175 24.31 20.60 -50.30
CA ALA A 175 25.41 21.20 -51.07
C ALA A 175 26.74 20.44 -50.89
N LEU A 176 27.09 20.11 -49.65
CA LEU A 176 28.28 19.32 -49.33
C LEU A 176 28.25 17.93 -49.96
N ARG A 177 27.11 17.24 -49.87
CA ARG A 177 26.95 15.88 -50.37
C ARG A 177 27.01 15.83 -51.90
N VAL A 178 26.31 16.77 -52.59
CA VAL A 178 26.35 16.88 -54.06
C VAL A 178 27.74 17.26 -54.57
N ALA A 179 28.47 18.12 -53.86
CA ALA A 179 29.86 18.45 -54.19
C ALA A 179 30.79 17.24 -54.04
N GLN A 180 30.54 16.34 -53.10
CA GLN A 180 31.30 15.09 -52.92
C GLN A 180 30.87 13.99 -53.91
N ASN A 181 29.57 13.89 -54.22
CA ASN A 181 29.04 12.90 -55.15
C ASN A 181 27.88 13.49 -55.97
N PRO A 182 28.11 13.84 -57.25
CA PRO A 182 27.06 14.39 -58.11
C PRO A 182 25.83 13.50 -58.32
N LEU A 183 25.94 12.20 -58.12
CA LEU A 183 24.80 11.26 -58.22
C LEU A 183 23.75 11.47 -57.12
N ASP A 184 24.07 12.22 -56.07
CA ASP A 184 23.13 12.58 -55.01
C ASP A 184 22.34 13.87 -55.31
N ALA A 185 22.46 14.45 -56.47
CA ALA A 185 21.77 15.69 -56.89
C ALA A 185 20.23 15.59 -56.91
N GLY A 186 19.61 14.42 -56.82
CA GLY A 186 18.17 14.23 -56.71
C GLY A 186 17.69 13.77 -55.32
N ARG A 187 18.54 13.84 -54.29
CA ARG A 187 18.20 13.34 -52.97
C ARG A 187 18.26 14.46 -51.93
N TYR A 188 17.11 14.91 -51.50
CA TYR A 188 16.95 15.99 -50.54
C TYR A 188 16.69 15.44 -49.14
N LYS A 189 17.46 15.85 -48.16
CA LYS A 189 17.26 15.52 -46.77
C LYS A 189 16.34 16.56 -46.14
N ASN A 190 15.08 16.20 -45.96
CA ASN A 190 14.04 17.09 -45.50
C ASN A 190 13.73 16.83 -44.03
N LYS A 191 13.64 17.89 -43.23
CA LYS A 191 13.12 17.84 -41.87
C LYS A 191 11.60 18.02 -41.95
N CYS A 192 10.87 16.91 -41.82
CA CYS A 192 9.41 16.89 -41.91
C CYS A 192 8.79 16.76 -40.51
N ASN A 193 7.81 17.59 -40.21
CA ASN A 193 7.04 17.48 -38.98
C ASN A 193 5.85 16.55 -39.24
N ILE A 194 5.93 15.32 -38.77
CA ILE A 194 4.88 14.30 -39.01
C ILE A 194 4.18 13.93 -37.70
N LEU A 195 2.90 13.69 -37.80
CA LEU A 195 2.11 13.18 -36.67
C LEU A 195 2.38 11.68 -36.52
N SER A 196 3.06 11.29 -35.44
CA SER A 196 3.50 9.92 -35.23
C SER A 196 3.14 9.42 -33.82
N THR A 197 2.91 8.11 -33.71
CA THR A 197 2.85 7.41 -32.42
C THR A 197 4.24 7.17 -31.83
N ASN A 198 5.32 7.24 -32.66
CA ASN A 198 6.69 7.09 -32.23
C ASN A 198 7.27 8.47 -31.91
N HIS A 199 7.39 8.77 -30.63
CA HIS A 199 7.95 10.02 -30.12
C HIS A 199 8.59 9.78 -28.76
N SER A 200 9.56 10.62 -28.39
CA SER A 200 10.38 10.49 -27.17
C SER A 200 9.58 10.20 -25.89
N GLU A 201 8.47 10.92 -25.67
CA GLU A 201 7.66 10.66 -24.48
C GLU A 201 7.04 9.24 -24.46
N TRP A 202 6.71 8.66 -25.61
CA TRP A 202 6.25 7.28 -25.68
C TRP A 202 7.41 6.30 -25.43
N ASP A 203 8.61 6.63 -25.89
CA ASP A 203 9.81 5.83 -25.63
C ASP A 203 10.20 5.84 -24.16
N GLN A 204 9.99 6.98 -23.44
CA GLN A 204 10.12 7.06 -21.99
C GLN A 204 9.09 6.20 -21.26
N LEU A 205 7.82 6.20 -21.72
CA LEU A 205 6.78 5.31 -21.16
C LEU A 205 7.11 3.83 -21.43
N ASN A 206 7.67 3.50 -22.60
CA ASN A 206 8.16 2.14 -22.89
C ASN A 206 9.30 1.73 -21.93
N TYR A 207 10.19 2.65 -21.58
CA TYR A 207 11.22 2.40 -20.58
C TYR A 207 10.62 2.07 -19.22
N VAL A 208 9.63 2.84 -18.75
CA VAL A 208 8.93 2.54 -17.49
C VAL A 208 8.20 1.21 -17.57
N LEU A 209 7.61 0.87 -18.72
CA LEU A 209 6.99 -0.44 -18.94
C LEU A 209 8.00 -1.58 -18.75
N SER A 210 9.23 -1.41 -19.27
CA SER A 210 10.26 -2.42 -19.08
C SER A 210 10.64 -2.62 -17.60
N LEU A 211 10.66 -1.53 -16.82
CA LEU A 211 10.89 -1.58 -15.38
C LEU A 211 9.74 -2.28 -14.64
N ALA A 212 8.49 -1.93 -14.97
CA ALA A 212 7.31 -2.53 -14.36
C ALA A 212 7.24 -4.05 -14.64
N ILE A 213 7.55 -4.49 -15.86
CA ILE A 213 7.60 -5.90 -16.23
C ILE A 213 8.70 -6.64 -15.44
N THR A 214 9.88 -6.04 -15.32
CA THR A 214 10.99 -6.62 -14.55
C THR A 214 10.61 -6.81 -13.09
N GLU A 215 9.91 -5.84 -12.49
CA GLU A 215 9.43 -5.97 -11.12
C GLU A 215 8.38 -7.09 -10.99
N LEU A 216 7.39 -7.13 -11.89
CA LEU A 216 6.31 -8.12 -11.84
C LEU A 216 6.78 -9.56 -12.06
N GLU A 217 7.93 -9.77 -12.68
CA GLU A 217 8.57 -11.10 -12.82
C GLU A 217 9.46 -11.46 -11.65
N SER A 218 9.74 -10.52 -10.76
CA SER A 218 10.56 -10.75 -9.57
C SER A 218 9.92 -11.80 -8.66
N THR A 219 10.78 -12.58 -7.98
CA THR A 219 10.34 -13.55 -6.96
C THR A 219 9.69 -12.90 -5.74
N ARG A 220 9.83 -11.60 -5.56
CA ARG A 220 9.21 -10.80 -4.48
C ARG A 220 7.72 -10.60 -4.70
N VAL A 221 7.25 -10.67 -5.95
CA VAL A 221 5.83 -10.52 -6.29
C VAL A 221 5.10 -11.83 -5.99
N PRO A 222 3.90 -11.78 -5.36
CA PRO A 222 3.10 -12.97 -5.08
C PRO A 222 2.86 -13.82 -6.32
N ILE A 223 2.98 -15.14 -6.17
CA ILE A 223 2.88 -16.09 -7.29
C ILE A 223 1.58 -15.91 -8.08
N ARG A 224 0.47 -15.67 -7.39
CA ARG A 224 -0.83 -15.46 -8.05
C ARG A 224 -0.87 -14.21 -8.91
N THR A 225 -0.31 -13.11 -8.42
CA THR A 225 -0.19 -11.88 -9.20
C THR A 225 0.62 -12.13 -10.47
N ARG A 226 1.75 -12.84 -10.36
CA ARG A 226 2.57 -13.24 -11.51
C ARG A 226 1.79 -14.09 -12.51
N VAL A 227 0.98 -15.02 -12.05
CA VAL A 227 0.15 -15.88 -12.91
C VAL A 227 -0.94 -15.07 -13.61
N VAL A 228 -1.66 -14.20 -12.89
CA VAL A 228 -2.73 -13.36 -13.45
C VAL A 228 -2.21 -12.43 -14.55
N TYR A 229 -1.02 -11.87 -14.38
CA TYR A 229 -0.43 -10.94 -15.33
C TYR A 229 0.46 -11.60 -16.40
N SER A 230 0.73 -12.90 -16.33
CA SER A 230 1.68 -13.62 -17.20
C SER A 230 1.42 -13.42 -18.69
N ASP A 231 0.16 -13.56 -19.15
CA ASP A 231 -0.23 -13.41 -20.55
C ASP A 231 -0.10 -11.96 -21.03
N ARG A 232 -0.44 -11.00 -20.16
CA ARG A 232 -0.29 -9.56 -20.45
C ARG A 232 1.18 -9.21 -20.58
N ILE A 233 2.00 -9.64 -19.64
CA ILE A 233 3.46 -9.46 -19.63
C ILE A 233 4.07 -10.05 -20.90
N SER A 234 3.72 -11.28 -21.27
CA SER A 234 4.26 -11.95 -22.45
C SER A 234 3.94 -11.23 -23.76
N ARG A 235 2.75 -10.64 -23.87
CA ARG A 235 2.35 -9.81 -25.02
C ARG A 235 3.11 -8.49 -25.06
N LEU A 236 3.23 -7.80 -23.92
CA LEU A 236 3.92 -6.53 -23.82
C LEU A 236 5.44 -6.67 -24.02
N LYS A 237 6.04 -7.76 -23.57
CA LYS A 237 7.46 -8.07 -23.85
C LYS A 237 7.75 -8.19 -25.34
N ARG A 238 6.91 -8.92 -26.07
CA ARG A 238 7.05 -9.02 -27.53
C ARG A 238 6.98 -7.65 -28.21
N LYS A 239 6.10 -6.79 -27.72
CA LYS A 239 5.99 -5.42 -28.22
C LYS A 239 7.25 -4.60 -27.90
N LEU A 240 7.80 -4.71 -26.68
CA LEU A 240 9.00 -3.98 -26.28
C LEU A 240 10.24 -4.34 -27.12
N GLN A 241 10.29 -5.53 -27.72
CA GLN A 241 11.39 -5.91 -28.63
C GLN A 241 11.45 -5.08 -29.91
N SER A 242 10.33 -4.46 -30.30
CA SER A 242 10.19 -3.69 -31.55
C SER A 242 10.14 -2.17 -31.38
N VAL A 243 10.27 -1.67 -30.14
CA VAL A 243 10.18 -0.23 -29.83
C VAL A 243 11.45 0.28 -29.17
N THR A 244 11.65 1.59 -29.24
CA THR A 244 12.76 2.27 -28.59
C THR A 244 12.46 2.46 -27.09
N LEU A 245 13.49 2.36 -26.25
CA LEU A 245 13.43 2.66 -24.83
C LEU A 245 14.31 3.89 -24.55
N GLU A 246 13.73 4.93 -24.02
CA GLU A 246 14.45 6.15 -23.65
C GLU A 246 14.47 6.28 -22.11
N TYR A 247 15.67 6.22 -21.53
CA TYR A 247 15.86 6.40 -20.09
C TYR A 247 15.37 7.77 -19.63
N THR A 248 14.60 7.77 -18.55
CA THR A 248 14.17 9.02 -17.90
C THR A 248 14.14 8.86 -16.38
N LYS A 249 14.36 9.96 -15.66
CA LYS A 249 14.16 10.03 -14.20
C LYS A 249 12.75 10.44 -13.82
N ALA A 250 12.05 11.14 -14.71
CA ALA A 250 10.67 11.55 -14.56
C ALA A 250 10.07 11.81 -15.93
N VAL A 251 8.79 11.47 -16.10
CA VAL A 251 8.00 11.75 -17.30
C VAL A 251 7.25 13.07 -17.11
N ARG A 252 7.44 14.01 -18.05
CA ARG A 252 6.80 15.33 -17.96
C ARG A 252 5.30 15.22 -18.22
N GLU A 253 4.48 15.68 -17.28
CA GLU A 253 3.05 15.81 -17.43
C GLU A 253 2.68 17.16 -18.06
N HIS A 254 1.80 17.15 -19.07
CA HIS A 254 1.29 18.36 -19.71
C HIS A 254 -0.21 18.51 -19.48
N MET A 255 -0.66 19.73 -19.26
CA MET A 255 -2.10 20.03 -19.12
C MET A 255 -2.93 19.62 -20.33
N SER A 256 -2.33 19.65 -21.51
CA SER A 256 -2.95 19.28 -22.78
C SER A 256 -2.97 17.78 -23.07
N ASP A 257 -2.34 16.94 -22.25
CA ASP A 257 -2.35 15.50 -22.48
C ASP A 257 -3.77 14.93 -22.30
N PRO A 258 -4.17 13.93 -23.10
CA PRO A 258 -5.42 13.19 -22.89
C PRO A 258 -5.47 12.57 -21.49
N VAL A 259 -6.67 12.41 -20.92
CA VAL A 259 -6.86 11.88 -19.56
C VAL A 259 -6.18 10.52 -19.37
N VAL A 260 -6.30 9.62 -20.36
CA VAL A 260 -5.64 8.30 -20.32
C VAL A 260 -4.11 8.41 -20.26
N ILE A 261 -3.53 9.38 -20.97
CA ILE A 261 -2.09 9.62 -20.97
C ILE A 261 -1.64 10.29 -19.68
N LYS A 262 -2.43 11.22 -19.14
CA LYS A 262 -2.14 11.82 -17.82
C LYS A 262 -2.08 10.74 -16.73
N ARG A 263 -3.08 9.85 -16.69
CA ARG A 263 -3.09 8.72 -15.77
C ARG A 263 -1.84 7.84 -15.92
N LEU A 264 -1.48 7.49 -17.16
CA LEU A 264 -0.31 6.67 -17.44
C LEU A 264 0.99 7.35 -16.98
N LYS A 265 1.15 8.65 -17.27
CA LYS A 265 2.34 9.43 -16.85
C LYS A 265 2.44 9.56 -15.33
N HIS A 266 1.31 9.77 -14.67
CA HIS A 266 1.26 9.82 -13.21
C HIS A 266 1.75 8.51 -12.58
N LEU A 267 1.24 7.36 -13.03
CA LEU A 267 1.70 6.04 -12.59
C LEU A 267 3.16 5.77 -12.96
N ALA A 268 3.61 6.23 -14.13
CA ALA A 268 5.02 6.16 -14.52
C ALA A 268 5.92 6.88 -13.52
N ASN A 269 5.54 8.09 -13.13
CA ASN A 269 6.31 8.89 -12.17
C ASN A 269 6.32 8.24 -10.78
N GLN A 270 5.23 7.61 -10.34
CA GLN A 270 5.20 6.83 -9.09
C GLN A 270 6.22 5.69 -9.13
N ILE A 271 6.26 4.90 -10.22
CA ILE A 271 7.23 3.80 -10.35
C ILE A 271 8.68 4.33 -10.36
N LEU A 272 8.95 5.39 -11.11
CA LEU A 272 10.29 5.99 -11.19
C LEU A 272 10.75 6.54 -9.83
N GLN A 273 9.84 7.13 -9.08
CA GLN A 273 10.06 7.65 -7.74
C GLN A 273 10.34 6.51 -6.75
N ASN A 274 9.50 5.48 -6.75
CA ASN A 274 9.63 4.32 -5.86
C ASN A 274 10.91 3.53 -6.12
N LYS A 275 11.37 3.40 -7.37
CA LYS A 275 12.68 2.78 -7.66
C LYS A 275 13.86 3.54 -7.06
N SER A 276 13.76 4.85 -6.92
CA SER A 276 14.81 5.61 -6.22
C SER A 276 14.81 5.38 -4.72
N TYR A 277 13.71 4.88 -4.16
CA TYR A 277 13.50 4.65 -2.71
C TYR A 277 13.62 3.19 -2.27
N GLU A 278 13.90 2.23 -3.15
CA GLU A 278 14.02 0.79 -2.84
C GLU A 278 14.91 0.46 -1.63
N LYS A 279 15.84 1.36 -1.30
CA LYS A 279 16.78 1.19 -0.17
C LYS A 279 16.38 1.98 1.07
N LEU A 280 15.30 2.76 1.02
CA LEU A 280 14.87 3.53 2.17
C LEU A 280 14.04 2.68 3.13
N ALA A 281 14.15 2.98 4.40
CA ALA A 281 13.20 2.46 5.38
C ALA A 281 11.79 2.88 4.98
N TRP A 282 10.82 2.00 5.19
CA TRP A 282 9.44 2.24 4.79
C TRP A 282 8.47 1.68 5.82
N ARG A 283 7.27 2.24 5.84
CA ARG A 283 6.15 1.74 6.63
C ARG A 283 4.84 1.89 5.85
N MET A 284 3.84 1.09 6.23
CA MET A 284 2.48 1.18 5.73
C MET A 284 1.50 0.99 6.89
N ASP A 285 0.43 1.79 6.93
CA ASP A 285 -0.61 1.66 7.94
C ASP A 285 -1.48 0.43 7.64
N TYR A 286 -1.33 -0.59 8.46
CA TYR A 286 -2.05 -1.84 8.28
C TYR A 286 -3.49 -1.78 8.82
N ALA A 287 -3.81 -0.78 9.66
CA ALA A 287 -5.19 -0.56 10.08
C ALA A 287 -6.00 0.07 8.95
N GLU A 288 -5.43 1.02 8.22
CA GLU A 288 -6.06 1.57 7.02
C GLU A 288 -6.26 0.50 5.94
N PHE A 289 -5.25 -0.36 5.73
CA PHE A 289 -5.37 -1.51 4.84
C PHE A 289 -6.55 -2.42 5.24
N PHE A 290 -6.69 -2.71 6.53
CA PHE A 290 -7.77 -3.55 7.02
C PHE A 290 -9.15 -2.91 6.83
N GLU A 291 -9.28 -1.61 7.07
CA GLU A 291 -10.51 -0.85 6.81
C GLU A 291 -10.92 -0.97 5.32
N ARG A 292 -9.98 -0.74 4.39
CA ARG A 292 -10.22 -0.88 2.95
C ARG A 292 -10.61 -2.30 2.56
N TYR A 293 -9.99 -3.29 3.18
CA TYR A 293 -10.36 -4.69 2.96
C TYR A 293 -11.81 -4.98 3.40
N VAL A 294 -12.22 -4.50 4.55
CA VAL A 294 -13.62 -4.61 5.03
C VAL A 294 -14.59 -3.91 4.08
N GLN A 295 -14.26 -2.69 3.65
CA GLN A 295 -15.05 -1.93 2.68
C GLN A 295 -15.23 -2.70 1.37
N TYR A 296 -14.15 -3.28 0.83
CA TYR A 296 -14.20 -4.09 -0.38
C TYR A 296 -15.13 -5.31 -0.22
N VAL A 297 -14.94 -6.10 0.83
CA VAL A 297 -15.76 -7.30 1.08
C VAL A 297 -17.24 -6.94 1.19
N LEU A 298 -17.58 -5.92 1.97
CA LEU A 298 -18.96 -5.48 2.15
C LEU A 298 -19.59 -4.91 0.88
N GLU A 299 -18.79 -4.27 0.03
CA GLU A 299 -19.25 -3.81 -1.28
C GLU A 299 -19.64 -4.99 -2.19
N GLN A 300 -18.85 -6.08 -2.21
CA GLN A 300 -19.19 -7.28 -2.97
C GLN A 300 -20.48 -7.94 -2.43
N VAL A 301 -20.62 -8.03 -1.11
CA VAL A 301 -21.83 -8.55 -0.46
C VAL A 301 -23.05 -7.67 -0.80
N ALA A 302 -22.92 -6.37 -0.71
CA ALA A 302 -23.97 -5.42 -1.03
C ALA A 302 -24.44 -5.54 -2.48
N LYS A 303 -23.50 -5.67 -3.44
CA LYS A 303 -23.81 -5.93 -4.86
C LYS A 303 -24.59 -7.22 -5.05
N LYS A 304 -24.18 -8.33 -4.39
CA LYS A 304 -24.88 -9.63 -4.45
C LYS A 304 -26.32 -9.55 -3.91
N LYS A 305 -26.54 -8.72 -2.90
CA LYS A 305 -27.84 -8.58 -2.21
C LYS A 305 -28.74 -7.44 -2.71
N GLY A 306 -28.25 -6.60 -3.64
CA GLY A 306 -28.96 -5.42 -4.10
C GLY A 306 -29.12 -4.33 -3.01
N VAL A 307 -28.20 -4.29 -2.06
CA VAL A 307 -28.16 -3.34 -0.95
C VAL A 307 -27.24 -2.17 -1.30
N ARG A 308 -27.57 -0.97 -0.86
CA ARG A 308 -26.71 0.18 -1.04
C ARG A 308 -25.58 0.17 -0.01
N ASN A 309 -24.34 0.19 -0.48
CA ASN A 309 -23.12 0.35 0.32
C ASN A 309 -22.62 1.79 0.23
N ILE A 310 -22.30 2.39 1.36
CA ILE A 310 -21.72 3.74 1.44
C ILE A 310 -20.49 3.67 2.33
N ASN A 311 -19.32 3.88 1.74
CA ASN A 311 -18.05 3.94 2.46
C ASN A 311 -17.79 5.35 2.96
N ASN A 312 -17.30 5.48 4.18
CA ASN A 312 -16.90 6.73 4.85
C ASN A 312 -17.96 7.86 4.73
N PRO A 313 -19.25 7.61 5.06
CA PRO A 313 -20.28 8.63 4.99
C PRO A 313 -20.05 9.69 6.08
N HIS A 314 -20.18 10.97 5.72
CA HIS A 314 -20.04 12.08 6.65
C HIS A 314 -21.36 12.46 7.31
N TYR A 315 -21.48 12.24 8.60
CA TYR A 315 -22.58 12.75 9.42
C TYR A 315 -22.25 14.13 9.97
N GLY A 316 -22.75 15.20 9.32
CA GLY A 316 -22.38 16.57 9.59
C GLY A 316 -22.73 17.04 11.03
N ILE A 317 -21.79 17.72 11.66
CA ILE A 317 -21.98 18.39 12.95
C ILE A 317 -22.11 19.90 12.70
N SER A 318 -23.31 20.48 12.96
CA SER A 318 -23.57 21.90 12.79
C SER A 318 -23.42 22.63 14.11
N VAL A 319 -22.55 23.63 14.15
CA VAL A 319 -22.29 24.46 15.34
C VAL A 319 -22.13 25.93 14.93
N LYS A 320 -22.77 26.85 15.67
CA LYS A 320 -22.61 28.32 15.42
C LYS A 320 -21.17 28.81 15.61
N HIS A 321 -20.49 28.32 16.65
CA HIS A 321 -19.09 28.65 16.94
C HIS A 321 -18.34 27.35 17.24
N ARG A 322 -17.56 26.87 16.26
CA ARG A 322 -16.78 25.66 16.42
C ARG A 322 -15.45 25.99 17.09
N PRO A 323 -15.10 25.32 18.19
CA PRO A 323 -13.76 25.40 18.73
C PRO A 323 -12.76 24.76 17.76
N ALA A 324 -11.49 25.16 17.79
CA ALA A 324 -10.45 24.67 16.89
C ALA A 324 -10.26 23.14 16.95
N TRP A 325 -10.56 22.51 18.08
CA TRP A 325 -10.54 21.06 18.30
C TRP A 325 -11.88 20.37 17.98
N GLY A 326 -12.92 21.10 17.57
CA GLY A 326 -14.25 20.55 17.32
C GLY A 326 -14.32 19.78 16.00
N LEU A 327 -14.96 18.61 16.03
CA LEU A 327 -15.20 17.80 14.85
C LEU A 327 -16.21 18.47 13.91
N SER A 328 -16.02 18.28 12.60
CA SER A 328 -16.96 18.74 11.56
C SER A 328 -18.01 17.70 11.20
N TYR A 329 -17.70 16.45 11.38
CA TYR A 329 -18.57 15.32 11.08
C TYR A 329 -18.14 14.09 11.90
N LEU A 330 -19.03 13.12 11.94
CA LEU A 330 -18.73 11.74 12.33
C LEU A 330 -18.66 10.90 11.06
N GLU A 331 -17.76 9.92 11.04
CA GLU A 331 -17.45 9.13 9.84
C GLU A 331 -17.36 7.64 10.22
N PRO A 332 -18.45 6.86 10.11
CA PRO A 332 -18.37 5.41 10.17
C PRO A 332 -17.71 4.85 8.92
N ASP A 333 -17.00 3.72 9.01
CA ASP A 333 -16.25 3.15 7.89
C ASP A 333 -17.18 2.66 6.77
N VAL A 334 -18.31 2.01 7.13
CA VAL A 334 -19.31 1.54 6.15
C VAL A 334 -20.73 1.68 6.71
N VAL A 335 -21.65 2.06 5.84
CA VAL A 335 -23.09 1.97 6.10
C VAL A 335 -23.76 1.18 4.99
N LEU A 336 -24.37 0.06 5.36
CA LEU A 336 -25.25 -0.71 4.48
C LEU A 336 -26.68 -0.22 4.66
N HIS A 337 -27.36 0.08 3.56
CA HIS A 337 -28.71 0.64 3.59
C HIS A 337 -29.62 -0.06 2.59
N HIS A 338 -30.77 -0.52 3.09
CA HIS A 338 -31.84 -1.07 2.27
C HIS A 338 -33.19 -0.64 2.86
N ASP A 339 -33.99 0.08 2.09
CA ASP A 339 -35.25 0.68 2.52
C ASP A 339 -35.11 1.51 3.82
N ALA A 340 -35.77 1.11 4.89
CA ALA A 340 -35.71 1.78 6.18
C ALA A 340 -34.66 1.19 7.15
N LYS A 341 -34.00 0.10 6.77
CA LYS A 341 -33.02 -0.59 7.61
C LYS A 341 -31.62 -0.15 7.28
N GLN A 342 -30.81 0.09 8.31
CA GLN A 342 -29.40 0.45 8.18
C GLN A 342 -28.58 -0.42 9.12
N ILE A 343 -27.42 -0.88 8.64
CA ILE A 343 -26.39 -1.55 9.43
C ILE A 343 -25.13 -0.68 9.35
N VAL A 344 -24.66 -0.22 10.51
CA VAL A 344 -23.42 0.54 10.62
C VAL A 344 -22.28 -0.42 10.90
N VAL A 345 -21.20 -0.30 10.15
CA VAL A 345 -20.00 -1.14 10.30
C VAL A 345 -18.78 -0.27 10.56
N ASP A 346 -17.97 -0.70 11.49
CA ASP A 346 -16.76 -0.03 11.92
C ASP A 346 -15.61 -1.06 11.99
N ALA A 347 -14.54 -0.87 11.24
CA ALA A 347 -13.41 -1.77 11.16
C ALA A 347 -12.37 -1.41 12.24
N LYS A 348 -11.99 -2.36 13.06
CA LYS A 348 -11.05 -2.12 14.16
C LYS A 348 -9.85 -3.04 14.11
N TYR A 349 -8.69 -2.47 13.82
CA TYR A 349 -7.42 -3.18 13.92
C TYR A 349 -6.79 -2.95 15.29
N LYS A 350 -7.28 -3.67 16.31
CA LYS A 350 -6.88 -3.48 17.72
C LYS A 350 -6.66 -4.81 18.44
N SER A 351 -5.64 -4.86 19.30
CA SER A 351 -5.20 -6.09 19.98
C SER A 351 -6.24 -6.68 20.95
N HIS A 352 -7.05 -5.86 21.59
CA HIS A 352 -8.03 -6.35 22.58
C HIS A 352 -9.16 -7.18 21.96
N LEU A 353 -9.49 -6.96 20.68
CA LEU A 353 -10.57 -7.67 20.00
C LEU A 353 -10.26 -9.15 19.71
N PHE A 354 -8.99 -9.53 19.69
CA PHE A 354 -8.59 -10.92 19.47
C PHE A 354 -7.95 -11.60 20.70
N ASN A 355 -7.85 -10.90 21.82
CA ASN A 355 -7.31 -11.45 23.07
C ASN A 355 -8.42 -11.63 24.12
N TRP A 356 -9.33 -12.57 23.84
CA TRP A 356 -10.55 -12.79 24.61
C TRP A 356 -10.35 -13.25 26.05
N GLU A 357 -9.19 -13.83 26.37
CA GLU A 357 -8.88 -14.36 27.70
C GLU A 357 -8.32 -13.30 28.63
N ASN A 358 -7.87 -12.17 28.10
CA ASN A 358 -7.28 -11.10 28.90
C ASN A 358 -8.39 -10.23 29.53
N GLN A 359 -8.44 -10.19 30.85
CA GLN A 359 -9.44 -9.47 31.63
C GLN A 359 -8.96 -8.12 32.19
N SER A 360 -7.90 -7.52 31.61
CA SER A 360 -7.39 -6.24 32.12
C SER A 360 -8.43 -5.12 31.99
N ASP A 361 -8.44 -4.20 32.95
CA ASP A 361 -9.38 -3.08 32.94
C ASP A 361 -9.08 -2.09 31.80
N GLU A 362 -7.83 -1.99 31.39
CA GLU A 362 -7.41 -1.20 30.22
C GLU A 362 -8.08 -1.69 28.91
N LEU A 363 -8.19 -3.02 28.74
CA LEU A 363 -8.87 -3.60 27.58
C LEU A 363 -10.40 -3.36 27.65
N LYS A 364 -10.98 -3.42 28.83
CA LYS A 364 -12.40 -3.09 29.02
C LYS A 364 -12.70 -1.63 28.68
N ASP A 365 -11.82 -0.71 29.08
CA ASP A 365 -11.99 0.72 28.77
C ASP A 365 -11.82 1.00 27.27
N THR A 366 -10.85 0.35 26.63
CA THR A 366 -10.67 0.46 25.18
C THR A 366 -11.89 -0.07 24.43
N PHE A 367 -12.44 -1.23 24.83
CA PHE A 367 -13.64 -1.79 24.22
C PHE A 367 -14.88 -0.94 24.48
N ARG A 368 -15.02 -0.37 25.70
CA ARG A 368 -16.09 0.58 26.02
C ARG A 368 -16.06 1.78 25.07
N HIS A 369 -14.89 2.30 24.75
CA HIS A 369 -14.76 3.41 23.81
C HIS A 369 -15.25 3.03 22.40
N ASP A 370 -14.84 1.86 21.89
CA ASP A 370 -15.29 1.37 20.58
C ASP A 370 -16.82 1.13 20.55
N LEU A 371 -17.36 0.58 21.63
CA LEU A 371 -18.81 0.38 21.77
C LEU A 371 -19.58 1.72 21.79
N HIS A 372 -19.08 2.74 22.51
CA HIS A 372 -19.68 4.07 22.51
C HIS A 372 -19.62 4.70 21.12
N GLN A 373 -18.52 4.55 20.40
CA GLN A 373 -18.36 5.10 19.05
C GLN A 373 -19.38 4.49 18.09
N ILE A 374 -19.50 3.16 18.04
CA ILE A 374 -20.43 2.50 17.12
C ILE A 374 -21.90 2.80 17.47
N LEU A 375 -22.24 2.89 18.76
CA LEU A 375 -23.58 3.26 19.22
C LEU A 375 -23.91 4.73 18.87
N ALA A 376 -22.94 5.63 18.94
CA ALA A 376 -23.12 7.01 18.49
C ALA A 376 -23.44 7.06 16.99
N TYR A 377 -22.74 6.30 16.16
CA TYR A 377 -23.06 6.20 14.73
C TYR A 377 -24.46 5.62 14.49
N CYS A 378 -24.86 4.60 15.25
CA CYS A 378 -26.21 4.03 15.19
C CYS A 378 -27.31 5.03 15.54
N SER A 379 -27.01 6.08 16.32
CA SER A 379 -28.01 7.08 16.69
C SER A 379 -28.62 7.81 15.48
N PHE A 380 -27.90 7.85 14.36
CA PHE A 380 -28.35 8.45 13.10
C PHE A 380 -29.18 7.50 12.23
N SER A 381 -29.23 6.22 12.57
CA SER A 381 -30.07 5.25 11.84
C SER A 381 -31.54 5.42 12.20
N THR A 382 -32.41 5.20 11.23
CA THR A 382 -33.86 5.16 11.42
C THR A 382 -34.29 3.83 12.04
N GLY A 383 -35.37 3.83 12.83
CA GLY A 383 -35.91 2.62 13.46
C GLY A 383 -35.60 2.50 14.95
N ALA A 384 -36.42 1.69 15.64
CA ALA A 384 -36.33 1.48 17.10
C ALA A 384 -35.16 0.53 17.47
N ASN A 385 -35.02 -0.56 16.75
CA ASN A 385 -33.93 -1.53 16.94
C ASN A 385 -32.85 -1.30 15.90
N LYS A 386 -31.63 -1.08 16.35
CA LYS A 386 -30.50 -0.73 15.51
C LYS A 386 -29.49 -1.85 15.49
N GLU A 387 -28.92 -2.09 14.31
CA GLU A 387 -27.90 -3.10 14.11
C GLU A 387 -26.58 -2.44 13.74
N ALA A 388 -25.49 -2.92 14.34
CA ALA A 388 -24.15 -2.49 14.06
C ALA A 388 -23.15 -3.65 14.08
N MET A 389 -22.03 -3.50 13.43
CA MET A 389 -20.96 -4.49 13.40
C MET A 389 -19.62 -3.82 13.70
N ILE A 390 -18.86 -4.38 14.64
CA ILE A 390 -17.44 -4.10 14.80
C ILE A 390 -16.69 -5.27 14.14
N VAL A 391 -16.00 -4.99 13.05
CA VAL A 391 -15.25 -5.99 12.29
C VAL A 391 -13.76 -5.91 12.68
N TYR A 392 -13.15 -7.05 12.99
CA TYR A 392 -11.76 -7.12 13.42
C TYR A 392 -11.03 -8.30 12.75
N PRO A 393 -9.69 -8.24 12.59
CA PRO A 393 -8.96 -9.34 11.98
C PRO A 393 -8.87 -10.53 12.94
N TYR A 394 -9.08 -11.72 12.40
CA TYR A 394 -8.98 -12.97 13.14
C TYR A 394 -8.50 -14.12 12.23
N VAL A 395 -8.20 -15.26 12.79
CA VAL A 395 -7.72 -16.43 12.03
C VAL A 395 -8.79 -17.00 11.11
N ASP A 396 -10.03 -17.08 11.61
CA ASP A 396 -11.20 -17.60 10.91
C ASP A 396 -12.40 -16.68 11.11
N PHE A 397 -13.45 -16.86 10.29
CA PHE A 397 -14.69 -16.11 10.45
C PHE A 397 -15.36 -16.45 11.78
N THR A 398 -15.64 -15.45 12.57
CA THR A 398 -16.33 -15.60 13.87
C THR A 398 -17.34 -14.49 14.06
N ILE A 399 -18.45 -14.79 14.72
CA ILE A 399 -19.45 -13.80 15.09
C ILE A 399 -19.88 -13.98 16.54
N ARG A 400 -20.00 -12.86 17.24
CA ARG A 400 -20.55 -12.76 18.59
C ARG A 400 -21.45 -11.53 18.69
N SER A 401 -22.68 -11.70 19.10
CA SER A 401 -23.64 -10.60 19.21
C SER A 401 -23.80 -10.15 20.65
N LEU A 402 -23.76 -8.83 20.83
CA LEU A 402 -24.01 -8.14 22.07
C LEU A 402 -25.35 -7.41 21.96
N LYS A 403 -26.19 -7.47 23.00
CA LYS A 403 -27.43 -6.72 23.09
C LYS A 403 -27.27 -5.61 24.11
N VAL A 404 -27.48 -4.38 23.67
CA VAL A 404 -27.42 -3.17 24.50
C VAL A 404 -28.87 -2.66 24.66
N SER A 405 -29.46 -2.88 25.83
CA SER A 405 -30.84 -2.51 26.10
C SER A 405 -30.94 -1.30 27.03
N ASN A 406 -31.87 -0.42 26.73
CA ASN A 406 -32.27 0.65 27.65
C ASN A 406 -33.46 0.19 28.49
N PRO A 407 -33.31 0.04 29.81
CA PRO A 407 -34.37 -0.49 30.68
C PRO A 407 -35.59 0.42 30.73
N LEU A 408 -35.45 1.70 30.45
CA LEU A 408 -36.55 2.68 30.50
C LEU A 408 -37.39 2.67 29.22
N THR A 409 -36.73 2.66 28.06
CA THR A 409 -37.39 2.73 26.75
C THR A 409 -37.65 1.38 26.13
N ARG A 410 -37.05 0.31 26.65
CA ARG A 410 -37.06 -1.06 26.11
C ARG A 410 -36.49 -1.16 24.68
N ILE A 411 -35.79 -0.12 24.22
CA ILE A 411 -35.08 -0.15 22.94
C ILE A 411 -33.86 -1.06 23.11
N GLU A 412 -33.68 -1.99 22.18
CA GLU A 412 -32.54 -2.90 22.13
C GLU A 412 -31.75 -2.67 20.85
N ASN A 413 -30.45 -2.41 20.97
CA ASN A 413 -29.52 -2.33 19.86
C ASN A 413 -28.64 -3.59 19.84
N THR A 414 -28.46 -4.17 18.68
CA THR A 414 -27.58 -5.33 18.49
C THR A 414 -26.24 -4.89 17.89
N VAL A 415 -25.14 -5.20 18.59
CA VAL A 415 -23.78 -4.98 18.11
C VAL A 415 -23.13 -6.34 17.92
N SER A 416 -22.78 -6.66 16.66
CA SER A 416 -22.10 -7.89 16.32
C SER A 416 -20.59 -7.66 16.24
N LEU A 417 -19.82 -8.46 16.97
CA LEU A 417 -18.36 -8.53 16.86
C LEU A 417 -18.01 -9.60 15.82
N VAL A 418 -17.46 -9.19 14.70
CA VAL A 418 -17.19 -10.08 13.56
C VAL A 418 -15.68 -10.17 13.33
N GLY A 419 -15.11 -11.33 13.60
CA GLY A 419 -13.72 -11.64 13.28
C GLY A 419 -13.61 -12.18 11.85
N ILE A 420 -12.67 -11.66 11.05
CA ILE A 420 -12.48 -12.09 9.67
C ILE A 420 -11.01 -12.36 9.36
N PRO A 421 -10.70 -13.40 8.55
CA PRO A 421 -9.35 -13.67 8.10
C PRO A 421 -8.93 -12.65 7.02
N ILE A 422 -7.67 -12.21 7.08
CA ILE A 422 -7.05 -11.41 6.04
C ILE A 422 -6.29 -12.37 5.10
N ASP A 423 -7.03 -13.13 4.31
CA ASP A 423 -6.47 -14.10 3.35
C ASP A 423 -7.28 -14.07 2.07
N ARG A 424 -6.58 -13.88 0.95
CA ARG A 424 -7.20 -13.88 -0.37
C ARG A 424 -7.98 -15.17 -0.68
N ASN A 425 -7.47 -16.31 -0.24
CA ASN A 425 -8.12 -17.60 -0.49
C ASN A 425 -9.48 -17.72 0.21
N LYS A 426 -9.65 -16.98 1.31
CA LYS A 426 -10.84 -17.00 2.13
C LYS A 426 -11.83 -15.86 1.82
N ILE A 427 -11.53 -14.97 0.85
CA ILE A 427 -12.40 -13.81 0.54
C ILE A 427 -13.83 -14.27 0.25
N HIS A 428 -14.02 -15.25 -0.64
CA HIS A 428 -15.37 -15.71 -1.00
C HIS A 428 -16.09 -16.35 0.18
N GLU A 429 -15.37 -17.08 1.04
CA GLU A 429 -15.93 -17.61 2.28
C GLU A 429 -16.41 -16.48 3.20
N VAL A 430 -15.58 -15.43 3.37
CA VAL A 430 -15.94 -14.25 4.17
C VAL A 430 -17.15 -13.52 3.58
N GLU A 431 -17.21 -13.34 2.25
CA GLU A 431 -18.36 -12.74 1.57
C GLU A 431 -19.64 -13.56 1.80
N ASP A 432 -19.58 -14.89 1.71
CA ASP A 432 -20.71 -15.76 1.90
C ASP A 432 -21.19 -15.77 3.36
N GLU A 433 -20.26 -15.75 4.33
CA GLU A 433 -20.61 -15.63 5.75
C GLU A 433 -21.27 -14.27 6.08
N PHE A 434 -20.71 -13.16 5.55
CA PHE A 434 -21.39 -11.86 5.68
C PHE A 434 -22.77 -11.85 5.02
N SER A 435 -22.92 -12.52 3.89
CA SER A 435 -24.23 -12.66 3.22
C SER A 435 -25.25 -13.40 4.06
N LYS A 436 -24.85 -14.32 4.94
CA LYS A 436 -25.76 -15.03 5.85
C LYS A 436 -26.23 -14.14 7.02
N ILE A 437 -25.35 -13.29 7.55
CA ILE A 437 -25.63 -12.48 8.73
C ILE A 437 -26.28 -11.13 8.41
N ILE A 438 -26.01 -10.58 7.22
CA ILE A 438 -26.62 -9.33 6.74
C ILE A 438 -28.01 -9.66 6.19
N ASN A 439 -29.03 -9.54 7.03
CA ASN A 439 -30.43 -9.76 6.66
C ASN A 439 -31.17 -8.42 6.67
N PHE A 440 -31.69 -8.02 5.49
CA PHE A 440 -32.53 -6.85 5.30
C PHE A 440 -33.97 -7.21 5.07
#